data_b82f5d99353280cff58b458dbcb4de4f
#
_entry.id   b82f5d99353280cff58b458dbcb4de4f
#
_cell.length_a   1.000
_cell.length_b   1.000
_cell.length_c   1.000
_cell.angle_alpha   90.00
_cell.angle_beta   90.00
_cell.angle_gamma   90.00
#
_symmetry.space_group_name_H-M   'P 1'
#
loop_
_entity.id
_entity.type
_entity.pdbx_description
1 polymer ?
#
loop_
_entity_poly.entity_id
_entity_poly.type
_entity_poly.pdbx_seq_one_letter_code
_entity_poly.pdbx_strand_id
1 'polypeptide(L)'
;HYCSDNTRTYPVNGKFTQRQLEIYSIVEACHDHTLQVARPGVKYMDVHFAICHLMFDRLKELGLTKGDTDEAVKAGAHALFLPHGLGHMMGMDVHDMENLGQINVGFDDETRPNLKQFGTNALRMGRRLQEGFVVTDEPGIYFIPDLIDDWKARGHCREFLNFDKIETYKDFGGIRIEDDVLITKDGCRFIGKDRIPYHPKDVEAYMADN
;
A
#
# COMPACT_ATOMS: atom_id res chain seq x y z
N HIS A 1 18.56 0.02 16.43
CA HIS A 1 18.70 1.10 15.45
C HIS A 1 19.10 0.54 14.08
N TYR A 2 18.68 1.19 13.00
CA TYR A 2 18.93 0.76 11.61
C TYR A 2 18.40 -0.65 11.32
N CYS A 3 17.21 -0.98 11.82
CA CYS A 3 16.50 -2.21 11.49
C CYS A 3 15.83 -2.09 10.12
N SER A 4 15.59 -3.23 9.47
CA SER A 4 14.73 -3.32 8.30
C SER A 4 13.25 -3.32 8.70
N ASP A 5 12.40 -2.92 7.75
CA ASP A 5 10.94 -3.09 7.82
C ASP A 5 10.47 -3.91 6.62
N ASN A 6 10.08 -5.14 6.87
CA ASN A 6 9.68 -6.07 5.82
C ASN A 6 8.44 -6.83 6.24
N THR A 7 7.46 -6.87 5.36
CA THR A 7 6.26 -7.70 5.53
C THR A 7 6.14 -8.71 4.40
N ARG A 8 5.80 -9.95 4.77
CA ARG A 8 5.37 -10.99 3.84
C ARG A 8 4.10 -11.64 4.35
N THR A 9 3.18 -11.91 3.42
CA THR A 9 1.95 -12.65 3.70
C THR A 9 2.02 -14.00 3.00
N TYR A 10 2.01 -15.09 3.76
CA TYR A 10 2.13 -16.44 3.22
C TYR A 10 0.85 -17.27 3.47
N PRO A 11 0.47 -18.17 2.54
CA PRO A 11 -0.61 -19.11 2.79
C PRO A 11 -0.14 -20.17 3.79
N VAL A 12 -0.88 -20.35 4.89
CA VAL A 12 -0.50 -21.26 6.00
C VAL A 12 -0.24 -22.69 5.53
N ASN A 13 -0.98 -23.15 4.52
CA ASN A 13 -0.84 -24.51 3.96
C ASN A 13 0.13 -24.60 2.77
N GLY A 14 0.91 -23.55 2.51
CA GLY A 14 1.90 -23.51 1.44
C GLY A 14 1.32 -23.29 0.03
N LYS A 15 0.01 -23.11 -0.11
CA LYS A 15 -0.67 -22.91 -1.40
C LYS A 15 -1.69 -21.80 -1.32
N PHE A 16 -1.62 -20.85 -2.26
CA PHE A 16 -2.65 -19.84 -2.38
C PHE A 16 -3.95 -20.44 -2.93
N THR A 17 -5.09 -20.10 -2.31
CA THR A 17 -6.39 -20.28 -2.95
C THR A 17 -6.53 -19.28 -4.09
N GLN A 18 -7.43 -19.52 -5.06
CA GLN A 18 -7.69 -18.60 -6.16
C GLN A 18 -8.01 -17.18 -5.64
N ARG A 19 -8.86 -17.08 -4.62
CA ARG A 19 -9.25 -15.83 -3.99
C ARG A 19 -8.07 -15.09 -3.34
N GLN A 20 -7.17 -15.83 -2.68
CA GLN A 20 -5.95 -15.24 -2.12
C GLN A 20 -5.00 -14.77 -3.22
N LEU A 21 -4.83 -15.58 -4.27
CA LEU A 21 -3.96 -15.25 -5.39
C LEU A 21 -4.41 -13.98 -6.14
N GLU A 22 -5.73 -13.82 -6.34
CA GLU A 22 -6.31 -12.62 -6.98
C GLU A 22 -5.95 -11.35 -6.20
N ILE A 23 -6.15 -11.32 -4.89
CA ILE A 23 -5.81 -10.15 -4.05
C ILE A 23 -4.30 -9.98 -3.91
N TYR A 24 -3.56 -11.08 -3.73
CA TYR A 24 -2.10 -11.05 -3.61
C TYR A 24 -1.45 -10.45 -4.85
N SER A 25 -1.90 -10.84 -6.05
CA SER A 25 -1.36 -10.33 -7.31
C SER A 25 -1.62 -8.84 -7.52
N ILE A 26 -2.69 -8.29 -6.94
CA ILE A 26 -2.92 -6.84 -6.94
C ILE A 26 -1.90 -6.14 -6.05
N VAL A 27 -1.67 -6.67 -4.84
CA VAL A 27 -0.68 -6.09 -3.90
C VAL A 27 0.73 -6.19 -4.48
N GLU A 28 1.09 -7.33 -5.08
CA GLU A 28 2.35 -7.53 -5.79
C GLU A 28 2.53 -6.50 -6.91
N ALA A 29 1.51 -6.29 -7.75
CA ALA A 29 1.56 -5.31 -8.83
C ALA A 29 1.72 -3.87 -8.31
N CYS A 30 1.10 -3.54 -7.17
CA CYS A 30 1.28 -2.25 -6.50
C CYS A 30 2.71 -2.07 -6.00
N HIS A 31 3.26 -3.08 -5.33
CA HIS A 31 4.62 -3.10 -4.83
C HIS A 31 5.67 -2.96 -5.96
N ASP A 32 5.52 -3.71 -7.04
CA ASP A 32 6.42 -3.61 -8.19
C ASP A 32 6.29 -2.27 -8.94
N HIS A 33 5.10 -1.65 -8.92
CA HIS A 33 4.87 -0.37 -9.58
C HIS A 33 5.63 0.77 -8.90
N THR A 34 5.84 0.73 -7.59
CA THR A 34 6.65 1.71 -6.87
C THR A 34 8.05 1.84 -7.46
N LEU A 35 8.70 0.71 -7.82
CA LEU A 35 10.03 0.74 -8.46
C LEU A 35 10.05 1.43 -9.84
N GLN A 36 8.91 1.51 -10.50
CA GLN A 36 8.80 2.16 -11.82
C GLN A 36 8.61 3.66 -11.70
N VAL A 37 8.00 4.14 -10.62
CA VAL A 37 7.58 5.54 -10.50
C VAL A 37 8.38 6.33 -9.47
N ALA A 38 8.91 5.70 -8.42
CA ALA A 38 9.69 6.38 -7.39
C ALA A 38 11.10 6.73 -7.89
N ARG A 39 11.43 8.03 -7.86
CA ARG A 39 12.75 8.56 -8.26
C ARG A 39 12.95 9.95 -7.67
N PRO A 40 14.18 10.48 -7.65
CA PRO A 40 14.41 11.85 -7.19
C PRO A 40 13.51 12.86 -7.91
N GLY A 41 12.97 13.80 -7.15
CA GLY A 41 12.08 14.86 -7.65
C GLY A 41 10.59 14.52 -7.67
N VAL A 42 10.20 13.26 -7.61
CA VAL A 42 8.79 12.85 -7.47
C VAL A 42 8.35 13.00 -6.01
N LYS A 43 7.14 13.48 -5.76
CA LYS A 43 6.56 13.49 -4.41
C LYS A 43 6.11 12.08 -4.02
N TYR A 44 6.46 11.62 -2.84
CA TYR A 44 6.05 10.28 -2.42
C TYR A 44 4.53 10.15 -2.26
N MET A 45 3.86 11.26 -1.99
CA MET A 45 2.40 11.32 -2.02
C MET A 45 1.82 11.01 -3.41
N ASP A 46 2.49 11.46 -4.50
CA ASP A 46 2.05 11.15 -5.86
C ASP A 46 2.29 9.66 -6.19
N VAL A 47 3.37 9.06 -5.66
CA VAL A 47 3.60 7.60 -5.73
C VAL A 47 2.47 6.86 -5.02
N HIS A 48 2.10 7.26 -3.78
CA HIS A 48 0.98 6.68 -3.06
C HIS A 48 -0.32 6.71 -3.87
N PHE A 49 -0.67 7.85 -4.44
CA PHE A 49 -1.90 7.95 -5.24
C PHE A 49 -1.84 7.14 -6.55
N ALA A 50 -0.66 7.02 -7.19
CA ALA A 50 -0.51 6.14 -8.35
C ALA A 50 -0.80 4.67 -7.97
N ILE A 51 -0.33 4.23 -6.79
CA ILE A 51 -0.65 2.91 -6.25
C ILE A 51 -2.14 2.78 -5.94
N CYS A 52 -2.77 3.80 -5.35
CA CYS A 52 -4.23 3.79 -5.10
C CYS A 52 -5.05 3.64 -6.39
N HIS A 53 -4.65 4.31 -7.48
CA HIS A 53 -5.31 4.18 -8.77
C HIS A 53 -5.15 2.76 -9.34
N LEU A 54 -3.93 2.23 -9.37
CA LEU A 54 -3.67 0.87 -9.84
C LEU A 54 -4.45 -0.17 -9.05
N MET A 55 -4.41 -0.08 -7.73
CA MET A 55 -5.16 -0.97 -6.83
C MET A 55 -6.67 -0.90 -7.12
N PHE A 56 -7.22 0.31 -7.23
CA PHE A 56 -8.64 0.53 -7.43
C PHE A 56 -9.13 -0.05 -8.77
N ASP A 57 -8.35 0.13 -9.85
CA ASP A 57 -8.66 -0.45 -11.16
C ASP A 57 -8.61 -1.98 -11.14
N ARG A 58 -7.61 -2.58 -10.50
CA ARG A 58 -7.53 -4.03 -10.36
C ARG A 58 -8.66 -4.61 -9.52
N LEU A 59 -9.06 -3.93 -8.43
CA LEU A 59 -10.24 -4.31 -7.65
C LEU A 59 -11.55 -4.19 -8.45
N LYS A 60 -11.60 -3.29 -9.44
CA LYS A 60 -12.71 -3.15 -10.37
C LYS A 60 -12.85 -4.37 -11.29
N GLU A 61 -11.73 -4.93 -11.76
CA GLU A 61 -11.72 -6.18 -12.55
C GLU A 61 -12.33 -7.35 -11.75
N LEU A 62 -12.18 -7.36 -10.43
CA LEU A 62 -12.81 -8.33 -9.53
C LEU A 62 -14.27 -7.98 -9.14
N GLY A 63 -14.78 -6.84 -9.60
CA GLY A 63 -16.12 -6.36 -9.27
C GLY A 63 -16.29 -5.82 -7.86
N LEU A 64 -15.20 -5.56 -7.13
CA LEU A 64 -15.22 -4.98 -5.77
C LEU A 64 -15.41 -3.47 -5.79
N THR A 65 -14.90 -2.81 -6.83
CA THR A 65 -15.04 -1.38 -7.06
C THR A 65 -15.75 -1.11 -8.39
N LYS A 66 -16.16 0.13 -8.64
CA LYS A 66 -16.88 0.54 -9.84
C LYS A 66 -16.73 2.05 -10.09
N GLY A 67 -17.25 2.55 -11.18
CA GLY A 67 -17.23 3.97 -11.51
C GLY A 67 -15.88 4.46 -12.05
N ASP A 68 -15.70 5.77 -12.04
CA ASP A 68 -14.46 6.42 -12.47
C ASP A 68 -13.40 6.34 -11.37
N THR A 69 -12.19 5.90 -11.72
CA THR A 69 -11.10 5.66 -10.76
C THR A 69 -10.51 6.97 -10.22
N ASP A 70 -10.38 7.99 -11.06
CA ASP A 70 -9.82 9.28 -10.63
C ASP A 70 -10.75 9.95 -9.61
N GLU A 71 -12.06 9.95 -9.89
CA GLU A 71 -13.05 10.48 -8.96
C GLU A 71 -13.15 9.65 -7.67
N ALA A 72 -13.03 8.33 -7.76
CA ALA A 72 -13.04 7.43 -6.60
C ALA A 72 -11.85 7.67 -5.68
N VAL A 73 -10.63 7.76 -6.24
CA VAL A 73 -9.41 8.01 -5.46
C VAL A 73 -9.46 9.41 -4.85
N LYS A 74 -9.91 10.40 -5.59
CA LYS A 74 -10.11 11.77 -5.09
C LYS A 74 -11.14 11.85 -3.95
N ALA A 75 -12.21 11.06 -4.02
CA ALA A 75 -13.21 10.93 -2.96
C ALA A 75 -12.70 10.13 -1.74
N GLY A 76 -11.56 9.43 -1.84
CA GLY A 76 -10.98 8.60 -0.79
C GLY A 76 -11.54 7.18 -0.73
N ALA A 77 -12.25 6.70 -1.77
CA ALA A 77 -12.86 5.37 -1.79
C ALA A 77 -11.82 4.23 -1.65
N HIS A 78 -10.57 4.44 -2.11
CA HIS A 78 -9.46 3.51 -1.97
C HIS A 78 -9.14 3.18 -0.50
N ALA A 79 -9.42 4.12 0.42
CA ALA A 79 -9.08 3.95 1.82
C ALA A 79 -9.91 2.90 2.55
N LEU A 80 -11.00 2.41 1.96
CA LEU A 80 -11.69 1.22 2.48
C LEU A 80 -10.78 -0.01 2.48
N PHE A 81 -9.87 -0.10 1.49
CA PHE A 81 -8.96 -1.24 1.30
C PHE A 81 -7.54 -0.94 1.76
N LEU A 82 -7.07 0.30 1.60
CA LEU A 82 -5.74 0.77 2.04
C LEU A 82 -5.92 1.98 2.98
N PRO A 83 -6.16 1.77 4.28
CA PRO A 83 -6.45 2.84 5.24
C PRO A 83 -5.21 3.59 5.76
N HIS A 84 -4.02 3.28 5.25
CA HIS A 84 -2.74 3.88 5.65
C HIS A 84 -1.95 4.39 4.44
N GLY A 85 -0.80 5.01 4.69
CA GLY A 85 0.11 5.47 3.65
C GLY A 85 0.87 4.33 2.98
N LEU A 86 1.47 4.59 1.82
CA LEU A 86 2.33 3.64 1.12
C LEU A 86 3.64 3.36 1.86
N GLY A 87 4.07 4.27 2.74
CA GLY A 87 5.29 4.07 3.50
C GLY A 87 5.72 5.30 4.30
N HIS A 88 6.88 5.20 4.91
CA HIS A 88 7.47 6.19 5.80
C HIS A 88 8.99 6.27 5.63
N MET A 89 9.60 7.32 6.20
CA MET A 89 11.06 7.43 6.28
C MET A 89 11.64 6.37 7.21
N MET A 90 12.77 5.85 6.82
CA MET A 90 13.58 4.94 7.64
C MET A 90 14.95 5.55 7.91
N GLY A 91 15.49 5.25 9.07
CA GLY A 91 16.80 5.68 9.50
C GLY A 91 17.26 4.97 10.76
N MET A 92 17.68 5.73 11.74
CA MET A 92 18.10 5.18 13.04
C MET A 92 16.96 4.42 13.72
N ASP A 93 15.74 4.91 13.60
CA ASP A 93 14.52 4.22 14.00
C ASP A 93 13.72 3.78 12.77
N VAL A 94 12.93 2.70 12.91
CA VAL A 94 12.10 2.16 11.82
C VAL A 94 11.11 3.21 11.32
N HIS A 95 10.39 3.85 12.25
CA HIS A 95 9.64 5.09 11.99
C HIS A 95 10.53 6.27 12.37
N ASP A 96 11.38 6.68 11.43
CA ASP A 96 12.45 7.60 11.75
C ASP A 96 11.97 8.98 12.13
N MET A 97 12.44 9.45 13.29
CA MET A 97 12.21 10.79 13.85
C MET A 97 10.72 11.19 14.03
N GLU A 98 9.78 10.25 14.03
CA GLU A 98 8.34 10.54 14.14
C GLU A 98 7.94 11.22 15.46
N ASN A 99 8.73 11.10 16.52
CA ASN A 99 8.57 11.82 17.77
C ASN A 99 8.69 13.35 17.60
N LEU A 100 9.28 13.84 16.51
CA LEU A 100 9.30 15.26 16.14
C LEU A 100 8.02 15.71 15.41
N GLY A 101 7.11 14.77 15.11
CA GLY A 101 5.87 14.98 14.37
C GLY A 101 6.00 14.66 12.89
N GLN A 102 5.15 13.80 12.39
CA GLN A 102 5.15 13.33 10.98
C GLN A 102 5.16 14.46 9.97
N ILE A 103 4.45 15.54 10.26
CA ILE A 103 4.36 16.71 9.37
C ILE A 103 5.72 17.39 9.17
N ASN A 104 6.65 17.22 10.09
CA ASN A 104 7.99 17.78 10.01
C ASN A 104 9.00 16.83 9.37
N VAL A 105 8.74 15.55 9.42
CA VAL A 105 9.64 14.49 8.90
C VAL A 105 9.26 14.10 7.48
N GLY A 106 8.03 13.67 7.29
CA GLY A 106 7.53 13.13 6.03
C GLY A 106 6.95 14.16 5.05
N PHE A 107 6.85 15.43 5.46
CA PHE A 107 6.27 16.51 4.66
C PHE A 107 7.19 17.75 4.61
N ASP A 108 6.84 18.71 3.79
CA ASP A 108 7.56 19.97 3.60
C ASP A 108 6.58 21.10 3.24
N ASP A 109 7.09 22.26 2.82
CA ASP A 109 6.26 23.39 2.48
C ASP A 109 5.45 23.19 1.18
N GLU A 110 5.87 22.25 0.32
CA GLU A 110 5.18 21.93 -0.94
C GLU A 110 4.16 20.82 -0.81
N THR A 111 4.23 20.02 0.26
CA THR A 111 3.39 18.84 0.46
C THR A 111 2.80 18.83 1.85
N ARG A 112 1.49 18.62 1.94
CA ARG A 112 0.77 18.51 3.21
C ARG A 112 -0.27 17.39 3.10
N PRO A 113 -0.49 16.60 4.16
CA PRO A 113 -1.54 15.58 4.15
C PRO A 113 -2.92 16.23 4.21
N ASN A 114 -3.92 15.58 3.62
CA ASN A 114 -5.31 15.95 3.82
C ASN A 114 -5.81 15.37 5.14
N LEU A 115 -5.69 16.12 6.22
CA LEU A 115 -6.06 15.67 7.57
C LEU A 115 -7.56 15.41 7.76
N LYS A 116 -8.41 15.81 6.81
CA LYS A 116 -9.87 15.63 6.88
C LYS A 116 -10.36 14.36 6.18
N GLN A 117 -9.53 13.77 5.31
CA GLN A 117 -9.90 12.60 4.54
C GLN A 117 -9.32 11.34 5.20
N PHE A 118 -10.18 10.37 5.48
CA PHE A 118 -9.77 9.06 5.98
C PHE A 118 -8.80 8.37 5.01
N GLY A 119 -7.81 7.68 5.54
CA GLY A 119 -6.71 7.09 4.77
C GLY A 119 -5.60 8.11 4.46
N THR A 120 -5.93 9.20 3.75
CA THR A 120 -4.96 10.26 3.42
C THR A 120 -4.44 10.98 4.68
N ASN A 121 -5.23 11.09 5.74
CA ASN A 121 -4.81 11.65 7.01
C ASN A 121 -3.78 10.79 7.76
N ALA A 122 -3.63 9.54 7.37
CA ALA A 122 -2.66 8.58 7.93
C ALA A 122 -1.35 8.51 7.13
N LEU A 123 -1.19 9.32 6.06
CA LEU A 123 0.07 9.39 5.32
C LEU A 123 1.20 9.88 6.22
N ARG A 124 2.30 9.12 6.24
CA ARG A 124 3.51 9.43 7.00
C ARG A 124 4.59 10.09 6.16
N MET A 125 4.58 9.85 4.83
CA MET A 125 5.55 10.36 3.88
C MET A 125 4.83 10.91 2.64
N GLY A 126 5.10 12.16 2.30
CA GLY A 126 4.53 12.81 1.13
C GLY A 126 5.50 13.72 0.40
N ARG A 127 6.61 14.07 1.05
CA ARG A 127 7.58 15.02 0.52
C ARG A 127 8.27 14.51 -0.75
N ARG A 128 8.97 15.43 -1.43
CA ARG A 128 9.74 15.12 -2.63
C ARG A 128 10.91 14.21 -2.30
N LEU A 129 10.99 13.09 -3.02
CA LEU A 129 12.07 12.12 -2.90
C LEU A 129 13.41 12.74 -3.33
N GLN A 130 14.47 12.38 -2.61
CA GLN A 130 15.85 12.81 -2.89
C GLN A 130 16.75 11.58 -2.91
N GLU A 131 17.84 11.65 -3.69
CA GLU A 131 18.87 10.61 -3.67
C GLU A 131 19.37 10.38 -2.24
N GLY A 132 19.51 9.11 -1.86
CA GLY A 132 19.91 8.67 -0.53
C GLY A 132 18.77 8.49 0.47
N PHE A 133 17.55 8.90 0.15
CA PHE A 133 16.40 8.58 1.03
C PHE A 133 16.15 7.08 1.08
N VAL A 134 15.85 6.60 2.27
CA VAL A 134 15.33 5.25 2.50
C VAL A 134 13.91 5.38 3.01
N VAL A 135 12.99 4.73 2.31
CA VAL A 135 11.56 4.71 2.65
C VAL A 135 11.04 3.29 2.57
N THR A 136 9.99 2.97 3.31
CA THR A 136 9.25 1.71 3.11
C THR A 136 8.37 1.81 1.88
N ASP A 137 8.09 0.66 1.25
CA ASP A 137 7.06 0.46 0.23
C ASP A 137 6.19 -0.70 0.70
N GLU A 138 5.01 -0.37 1.24
CA GLU A 138 4.15 -1.29 2.00
C GLU A 138 2.69 -1.29 1.51
N PRO A 139 2.44 -1.47 0.20
CA PRO A 139 1.07 -1.58 -0.26
C PRO A 139 0.37 -2.78 0.37
N GLY A 140 -0.91 -2.60 0.68
CA GLY A 140 -1.74 -3.66 1.24
C GLY A 140 -3.19 -3.52 0.85
N ILE A 141 -3.93 -4.63 0.91
CA ILE A 141 -5.38 -4.68 0.72
C ILE A 141 -5.98 -5.40 1.92
N TYR A 142 -6.87 -4.71 2.61
CA TYR A 142 -7.51 -5.19 3.83
C TYR A 142 -9.02 -5.16 3.69
N PHE A 143 -9.67 -6.20 4.21
CA PHE A 143 -11.13 -6.28 4.31
C PHE A 143 -11.48 -6.25 5.80
N ILE A 144 -11.68 -5.05 6.35
CA ILE A 144 -11.95 -4.82 7.77
C ILE A 144 -13.46 -4.80 7.98
N PRO A 145 -14.06 -5.82 8.62
CA PRO A 145 -15.52 -5.97 8.70
C PRO A 145 -16.24 -4.75 9.26
N ASP A 146 -15.75 -4.22 10.38
CA ASP A 146 -16.38 -3.06 11.04
C ASP A 146 -16.32 -1.80 10.18
N LEU A 147 -15.22 -1.59 9.44
CA LEU A 147 -15.09 -0.46 8.52
C LEU A 147 -16.02 -0.61 7.31
N ILE A 148 -16.14 -1.83 6.78
CA ILE A 148 -17.08 -2.14 5.68
C ILE A 148 -18.51 -1.85 6.11
N ASP A 149 -18.89 -2.29 7.31
CA ASP A 149 -20.24 -2.10 7.86
C ASP A 149 -20.54 -0.62 8.09
N ASP A 150 -19.61 0.12 8.67
CA ASP A 150 -19.76 1.56 8.91
C ASP A 150 -19.91 2.34 7.59
N TRP A 151 -19.05 2.07 6.60
CA TRP A 151 -19.13 2.75 5.31
C TRP A 151 -20.42 2.41 4.55
N LYS A 152 -20.83 1.13 4.58
CA LYS A 152 -22.10 0.70 3.98
C LYS A 152 -23.28 1.39 4.64
N ALA A 153 -23.34 1.40 5.96
CA ALA A 153 -24.45 2.01 6.72
C ALA A 153 -24.58 3.51 6.44
N ARG A 154 -23.45 4.22 6.32
CA ARG A 154 -23.42 5.65 5.98
C ARG A 154 -23.57 5.93 4.49
N GLY A 155 -23.52 4.92 3.63
CA GLY A 155 -23.51 5.09 2.17
C GLY A 155 -22.26 5.81 1.68
N HIS A 156 -21.14 5.73 2.41
CA HIS A 156 -19.90 6.44 2.09
C HIS A 156 -19.27 5.85 0.83
N CYS A 157 -18.98 6.68 -0.18
CA CYS A 157 -18.44 6.30 -1.49
C CYS A 157 -19.23 5.17 -2.19
N ARG A 158 -20.55 5.06 -1.95
CA ARG A 158 -21.41 4.00 -2.51
C ARG A 158 -21.43 3.97 -4.04
N GLU A 159 -21.18 5.09 -4.69
CA GLU A 159 -21.06 5.21 -6.14
C GLU A 159 -19.84 4.50 -6.70
N PHE A 160 -18.80 4.32 -5.88
CA PHE A 160 -17.52 3.71 -6.27
C PHE A 160 -17.31 2.31 -5.69
N LEU A 161 -18.06 1.92 -4.66
CA LEU A 161 -17.91 0.67 -3.93
C LEU A 161 -19.06 -0.29 -4.18
N ASN A 162 -18.76 -1.55 -4.45
CA ASN A 162 -19.75 -2.61 -4.60
C ASN A 162 -19.88 -3.38 -3.28
N PHE A 163 -20.62 -2.81 -2.33
CA PHE A 163 -20.75 -3.38 -0.98
C PHE A 163 -21.27 -4.81 -0.97
N ASP A 164 -22.17 -5.20 -1.89
CA ASP A 164 -22.66 -6.58 -1.94
C ASP A 164 -21.55 -7.58 -2.25
N LYS A 165 -20.61 -7.21 -3.13
CA LYS A 165 -19.43 -8.02 -3.41
C LYS A 165 -18.39 -7.92 -2.31
N ILE A 166 -18.15 -6.73 -1.75
CA ILE A 166 -17.17 -6.49 -0.68
C ILE A 166 -17.52 -7.28 0.57
N GLU A 167 -18.81 -7.40 0.94
CA GLU A 167 -19.25 -8.19 2.09
C GLU A 167 -18.86 -9.66 1.99
N THR A 168 -18.75 -10.20 0.78
CA THR A 168 -18.27 -11.58 0.60
C THR A 168 -16.79 -11.79 0.93
N TYR A 169 -16.07 -10.70 1.23
CA TYR A 169 -14.65 -10.72 1.62
C TYR A 169 -14.41 -10.39 3.11
N LYS A 170 -15.46 -10.24 3.93
CA LYS A 170 -15.31 -9.93 5.36
C LYS A 170 -14.51 -10.97 6.16
N ASP A 171 -14.45 -12.22 5.67
CA ASP A 171 -13.69 -13.32 6.26
C ASP A 171 -12.24 -13.41 5.75
N PHE A 172 -11.84 -12.51 4.83
CA PHE A 172 -10.57 -12.60 4.13
C PHE A 172 -9.38 -12.12 4.97
N GLY A 173 -9.55 -11.09 5.77
CA GLY A 173 -8.45 -10.40 6.47
C GLY A 173 -7.72 -9.40 5.57
N GLY A 174 -6.41 -9.57 5.40
CA GLY A 174 -5.61 -8.65 4.56
C GLY A 174 -4.32 -9.28 4.06
N ILE A 175 -3.74 -8.63 3.05
CA ILE A 175 -2.43 -8.96 2.46
C ILE A 175 -1.61 -7.68 2.39
N ARG A 176 -0.34 -7.73 2.84
CA ARG A 176 0.67 -6.69 2.64
C ARG A 176 1.97 -7.34 2.17
N ILE A 177 2.64 -6.65 1.26
CA ILE A 177 4.03 -6.92 0.86
C ILE A 177 4.80 -5.64 1.13
N GLU A 178 5.95 -5.74 1.82
CA GLU A 178 6.71 -4.57 2.24
C GLU A 178 8.20 -4.80 2.15
N ASP A 179 8.89 -3.85 1.57
CA ASP A 179 10.35 -3.79 1.50
C ASP A 179 10.85 -2.36 1.70
N ASP A 180 12.12 -2.27 2.12
CA ASP A 180 12.86 -1.01 2.21
C ASP A 180 13.36 -0.59 0.83
N VAL A 181 13.11 0.65 0.45
CA VAL A 181 13.47 1.23 -0.85
C VAL A 181 14.51 2.34 -0.67
N LEU A 182 15.66 2.18 -1.31
CA LEU A 182 16.67 3.23 -1.46
C LEU A 182 16.40 4.04 -2.73
N ILE A 183 16.27 5.36 -2.59
CA ILE A 183 16.19 6.28 -3.72
C ILE A 183 17.61 6.51 -4.25
N THR A 184 17.84 6.14 -5.50
CA THR A 184 19.12 6.28 -6.20
C THR A 184 19.16 7.56 -7.03
N LYS A 185 20.26 7.82 -7.72
CA LYS A 185 20.41 9.01 -8.58
C LYS A 185 19.31 9.13 -9.64
N ASP A 186 18.91 8.03 -10.26
CA ASP A 186 18.03 8.01 -11.44
C ASP A 186 16.71 7.26 -11.23
N GLY A 187 16.50 6.64 -10.05
CA GLY A 187 15.34 5.82 -9.75
C GLY A 187 15.32 5.36 -8.31
N CYS A 188 14.98 4.10 -8.10
CA CYS A 188 15.03 3.47 -6.79
C CYS A 188 15.33 1.97 -6.91
N ARG A 189 15.67 1.34 -5.79
CA ARG A 189 15.84 -0.11 -5.69
C ARG A 189 15.51 -0.59 -4.28
N PHE A 190 15.10 -1.82 -4.17
CA PHE A 190 14.98 -2.46 -2.86
C PHE A 190 16.36 -2.63 -2.20
N ILE A 191 16.40 -2.54 -0.88
CA ILE A 191 17.59 -2.83 -0.07
C ILE A 191 17.64 -4.32 0.20
N GLY A 192 18.86 -4.86 0.30
CA GLY A 192 19.11 -6.28 0.52
C GLY A 192 19.61 -6.98 -0.74
N LYS A 193 20.51 -7.96 -0.52
CA LYS A 193 21.11 -8.77 -1.58
C LYS A 193 20.23 -9.96 -1.90
N ASP A 194 19.80 -10.65 -0.85
CA ASP A 194 18.98 -11.84 -0.94
C ASP A 194 17.55 -11.47 -0.50
N ARG A 195 16.64 -11.50 -1.45
CA ARG A 195 15.26 -11.10 -1.18
C ARG A 195 14.43 -12.25 -0.62
N ILE A 196 13.63 -11.95 0.40
CA ILE A 196 12.59 -12.85 0.87
C ILE A 196 11.58 -13.06 -0.27
N PRO A 197 11.21 -14.31 -0.62
CA PRO A 197 10.24 -14.57 -1.68
C PRO A 197 8.93 -13.77 -1.51
N TYR A 198 8.47 -13.16 -2.60
CA TYR A 198 7.20 -12.42 -2.63
C TYR A 198 6.40 -12.67 -3.92
N HIS A 199 6.98 -13.20 -4.97
CA HIS A 199 6.20 -13.67 -6.11
C HIS A 199 5.45 -14.96 -5.73
N PRO A 200 4.16 -15.12 -6.06
CA PRO A 200 3.35 -16.25 -5.60
C PRO A 200 3.97 -17.61 -5.86
N LYS A 201 4.57 -17.81 -7.04
CA LYS A 201 5.23 -19.08 -7.39
C LYS A 201 6.46 -19.36 -6.53
N ASP A 202 7.23 -18.32 -6.23
CA ASP A 202 8.44 -18.44 -5.42
C ASP A 202 8.08 -18.69 -3.95
N VAL A 203 7.00 -18.05 -3.46
CA VAL A 203 6.44 -18.30 -2.14
C VAL A 203 5.99 -19.75 -2.00
N GLU A 204 5.21 -20.25 -2.96
CA GLU A 204 4.74 -21.65 -2.94
C GLU A 204 5.90 -22.64 -3.04
N ALA A 205 6.92 -22.37 -3.87
CA ALA A 205 8.10 -23.21 -3.97
C ALA A 205 8.88 -23.23 -2.65
N TYR A 206 9.13 -22.05 -2.06
CA TYR A 206 9.81 -21.94 -0.77
C TYR A 206 9.07 -22.70 0.35
N MET A 207 7.74 -22.59 0.39
CA MET A 207 6.90 -23.27 1.38
C MET A 207 6.85 -24.79 1.16
N ALA A 208 7.06 -25.29 -0.05
CA ALA A 208 7.08 -26.73 -0.35
C ALA A 208 8.39 -27.40 0.06
N ASP A 209 9.49 -26.63 0.13
CA ASP A 209 10.84 -27.12 0.45
C ASP A 209 11.16 -27.05 1.96
N ASN A 210 10.27 -26.41 2.77
CA ASN A 210 10.42 -26.22 4.21
C ASN A 210 9.19 -26.67 4.99
#